data_b10732ff740b8532b84364e32022f7c6
#
_entry.id   b10732ff740b8532b84364e32022f7c6
#
_cell.length_a   1.000
_cell.length_b   1.000
_cell.length_c   1.000
_cell.angle_alpha   90.00
_cell.angle_beta   90.00
_cell.angle_gamma   90.00
#
_symmetry.space_group_name_H-M   'P 1'
#
loop_
_entity.id
_entity.type
_entity.pdbx_description
1 polymer ?
#
loop_
_entity_poly.entity_id
_entity_poly.type
_entity_poly.pdbx_seq_one_letter_code
_entity_poly.pdbx_strand_id
1 'polypeptide(L)'
;DRIIAELEKRIRSAKRKKSDESYFIETTESDIESFKEVRYFPSIDKYVSLVYDKIPSITDYFSDNDLVFIIDPKRISERGKTFEWEKNEVVAELKEKGIIGAAKDSFYCSYHDKVHEMSAKKLISLDVLSHSSTDFKYKHLETFTTKTTVSFHGKIEYLYEDLRNWQSKNYTVAILCTSRGRGENLAGVLVDKGIRARFIGDDAN
;
A
#
# COMPACT_ATOMS: atom_id res chain seq x y z
N ASP A 1 13.14 -16.99 -25.68
CA ASP A 1 14.35 -16.66 -26.48
C ASP A 1 15.03 -15.35 -26.01
N ARG A 2 14.31 -14.21 -25.79
CA ARG A 2 14.88 -12.92 -25.33
C ARG A 2 15.64 -13.03 -24.01
N ILE A 3 15.07 -13.72 -23.01
CA ILE A 3 15.68 -13.90 -21.69
C ILE A 3 16.97 -14.70 -21.81
N ILE A 4 16.95 -15.82 -22.53
CA ILE A 4 18.12 -16.69 -22.74
C ILE A 4 19.26 -15.89 -23.39
N ALA A 5 18.98 -15.14 -24.46
CA ALA A 5 19.99 -14.34 -25.13
C ALA A 5 20.64 -13.29 -24.21
N GLU A 6 19.84 -12.65 -23.33
CA GLU A 6 20.37 -11.67 -22.37
C GLU A 6 21.22 -12.37 -21.28
N LEU A 7 20.78 -13.53 -20.78
CA LEU A 7 21.56 -14.31 -19.81
C LEU A 7 22.89 -14.79 -20.37
N GLU A 8 22.92 -15.30 -21.59
CA GLU A 8 24.16 -15.66 -22.29
C GLU A 8 25.11 -14.47 -22.48
N LYS A 9 24.57 -13.28 -22.77
CA LYS A 9 25.36 -12.04 -22.85
C LYS A 9 25.95 -11.68 -21.47
N ARG A 10 25.18 -11.83 -20.37
CA ARG A 10 25.66 -11.59 -19.01
C ARG A 10 26.77 -12.55 -18.63
N ILE A 11 26.62 -13.84 -18.92
CA ILE A 11 27.67 -14.86 -18.73
C ILE A 11 28.95 -14.47 -19.49
N ARG A 12 28.84 -14.09 -20.76
CA ARG A 12 30.00 -13.64 -21.56
C ARG A 12 30.67 -12.42 -20.93
N SER A 13 29.89 -11.49 -20.37
CA SER A 13 30.43 -10.32 -19.68
C SER A 13 31.14 -10.70 -18.37
N ALA A 14 30.55 -11.60 -17.57
CA ALA A 14 31.13 -12.10 -16.34
C ALA A 14 32.45 -12.83 -16.59
N LYS A 15 32.49 -13.73 -17.58
CA LYS A 15 33.72 -14.45 -17.98
C LYS A 15 34.89 -13.53 -18.41
N ARG A 16 34.60 -12.29 -18.83
CA ARG A 16 35.62 -11.30 -19.22
C ARG A 16 36.16 -10.49 -18.04
N LYS A 17 35.43 -10.46 -16.92
CA LYS A 17 35.88 -9.75 -15.71
C LYS A 17 36.88 -10.61 -14.95
N LYS A 18 37.81 -9.95 -14.26
CA LYS A 18 38.76 -10.62 -13.38
C LYS A 18 38.19 -10.97 -12.01
N SER A 19 36.93 -10.61 -11.74
CA SER A 19 36.21 -10.96 -10.51
C SER A 19 35.77 -12.42 -10.54
N ASP A 20 35.82 -13.09 -9.40
CA ASP A 20 35.31 -14.46 -9.26
C ASP A 20 33.76 -14.43 -9.26
N GLU A 21 33.19 -14.57 -10.42
CA GLU A 21 31.76 -14.72 -10.63
C GLU A 21 31.40 -16.18 -11.01
N SER A 22 32.23 -17.16 -10.61
CA SER A 22 32.08 -18.60 -10.97
C SER A 22 30.72 -19.14 -10.57
N TYR A 23 30.26 -18.86 -9.36
CA TYR A 23 28.95 -19.28 -8.87
C TYR A 23 27.79 -18.70 -9.69
N PHE A 24 27.87 -17.41 -10.01
CA PHE A 24 26.87 -16.76 -10.88
C PHE A 24 26.81 -17.39 -12.25
N ILE A 25 27.97 -17.70 -12.84
CA ILE A 25 28.06 -18.33 -14.17
C ILE A 25 27.40 -19.70 -14.15
N GLU A 26 27.84 -20.56 -13.21
CA GLU A 26 27.34 -21.94 -13.09
C GLU A 26 25.84 -22.01 -12.88
N THR A 27 25.32 -21.22 -11.92
CA THR A 27 23.88 -21.18 -11.63
C THR A 27 23.07 -20.63 -12.79
N THR A 28 23.59 -19.60 -13.49
CA THR A 28 22.88 -19.00 -14.64
C THR A 28 22.89 -19.95 -15.84
N GLU A 29 23.96 -20.73 -16.06
CA GLU A 29 24.00 -21.78 -17.10
C GLU A 29 22.94 -22.85 -16.84
N SER A 30 22.81 -23.33 -15.59
CA SER A 30 21.76 -24.27 -15.19
C SER A 30 20.34 -23.71 -15.37
N ASP A 31 20.15 -22.42 -15.06
CA ASP A 31 18.85 -21.77 -15.26
C ASP A 31 18.49 -21.63 -16.73
N ILE A 32 19.47 -21.36 -17.60
CA ILE A 32 19.27 -21.33 -19.06
C ILE A 32 18.76 -22.69 -19.57
N GLU A 33 19.34 -23.80 -19.10
CA GLU A 33 18.86 -25.13 -19.48
C GLU A 33 17.42 -25.36 -19.02
N SER A 34 17.08 -24.90 -17.80
CA SER A 34 15.71 -24.96 -17.29
C SER A 34 14.73 -24.12 -18.12
N PHE A 35 15.14 -22.93 -18.60
CA PHE A 35 14.33 -22.13 -19.52
C PHE A 35 14.14 -22.81 -20.88
N LYS A 36 15.18 -23.45 -21.44
CA LYS A 36 15.07 -24.19 -22.72
C LYS A 36 14.10 -25.36 -22.62
N GLU A 37 14.08 -26.04 -21.49
CA GLU A 37 13.16 -27.15 -21.23
C GLU A 37 11.77 -26.72 -20.74
N VAL A 38 11.52 -25.40 -20.65
CA VAL A 38 10.25 -24.83 -20.15
C VAL A 38 9.88 -25.38 -18.76
N ARG A 39 10.89 -25.64 -17.94
CA ARG A 39 10.69 -26.13 -16.56
C ARG A 39 10.62 -24.98 -15.58
N TYR A 40 9.71 -25.11 -14.59
CA TYR A 40 9.78 -24.26 -13.40
C TYR A 40 11.01 -24.61 -12.56
N PHE A 41 11.67 -23.59 -12.04
CA PHE A 41 12.79 -23.75 -11.10
C PHE A 41 12.70 -22.69 -9.99
N PRO A 42 13.24 -23.00 -8.79
CA PRO A 42 13.31 -22.05 -7.70
C PRO A 42 14.04 -20.78 -8.11
N SER A 43 13.62 -19.64 -7.54
CA SER A 43 14.26 -18.33 -7.78
C SER A 43 14.17 -17.81 -9.22
N ILE A 44 13.19 -18.25 -10.02
CA ILE A 44 12.91 -17.72 -11.36
C ILE A 44 12.58 -16.23 -11.31
N ASP A 45 12.06 -15.74 -10.18
CA ASP A 45 11.73 -14.35 -9.88
C ASP A 45 12.95 -13.41 -9.92
N LYS A 46 14.17 -13.92 -9.76
CA LYS A 46 15.41 -13.12 -9.94
C LYS A 46 15.56 -12.57 -11.37
N TYR A 47 14.79 -13.08 -12.32
CA TYR A 47 14.79 -12.64 -13.71
C TYR A 47 13.60 -11.74 -14.06
N VAL A 48 12.84 -11.28 -13.09
CA VAL A 48 11.63 -10.45 -13.29
C VAL A 48 11.92 -9.19 -14.12
N SER A 49 13.10 -8.57 -13.93
CA SER A 49 13.54 -7.40 -14.68
C SER A 49 13.80 -7.66 -16.16
N LEU A 50 13.98 -8.91 -16.56
CA LEU A 50 14.13 -9.31 -17.97
C LEU A 50 12.78 -9.56 -18.66
N VAL A 51 11.75 -9.79 -17.87
CA VAL A 51 10.36 -10.01 -18.33
C VAL A 51 9.63 -8.70 -18.48
N TYR A 52 9.75 -7.82 -17.48
CA TYR A 52 9.05 -6.55 -17.40
C TYR A 52 10.01 -5.38 -17.55
N ASP A 53 9.76 -4.49 -18.48
CA ASP A 53 10.51 -3.24 -18.62
C ASP A 53 10.28 -2.31 -17.42
N LYS A 54 9.09 -2.39 -16.83
CA LYS A 54 8.70 -1.75 -15.56
C LYS A 54 8.07 -2.79 -14.64
N ILE A 55 8.57 -2.89 -13.41
CA ILE A 55 7.98 -3.81 -12.43
C ILE A 55 6.53 -3.38 -12.14
N PRO A 56 5.55 -4.26 -12.39
CA PRO A 56 4.14 -3.94 -12.17
C PRO A 56 3.83 -3.82 -10.68
N SER A 57 2.87 -2.97 -10.37
CA SER A 57 2.41 -2.72 -9.02
C SER A 57 0.90 -2.56 -8.96
N ILE A 58 0.33 -2.56 -7.75
CA ILE A 58 -1.10 -2.35 -7.56
C ILE A 58 -1.58 -0.99 -8.12
N THR A 59 -0.71 0.01 -8.15
CA THR A 59 -1.06 1.34 -8.68
C THR A 59 -1.30 1.34 -10.18
N ASP A 60 -0.81 0.34 -10.90
CA ASP A 60 -1.03 0.20 -12.35
C ASP A 60 -2.49 -0.18 -12.69
N TYR A 61 -3.27 -0.64 -11.69
CA TYR A 61 -4.71 -0.88 -11.85
C TYR A 61 -5.57 0.38 -11.66
N PHE A 62 -4.99 1.49 -11.19
CA PHE A 62 -5.73 2.73 -10.95
C PHE A 62 -5.87 3.53 -12.24
N SER A 63 -7.11 3.83 -12.60
CA SER A 63 -7.45 4.72 -13.71
C SER A 63 -7.27 6.21 -13.30
N ASP A 64 -7.35 7.10 -14.26
CA ASP A 64 -7.27 8.55 -13.97
C ASP A 64 -8.52 9.09 -13.26
N ASN A 65 -9.62 8.32 -13.30
CA ASN A 65 -10.86 8.69 -12.62
C ASN A 65 -10.96 8.17 -11.19
N ASP A 66 -10.08 7.25 -10.81
CA ASP A 66 -10.10 6.66 -9.47
C ASP A 66 -9.69 7.68 -8.40
N LEU A 67 -10.32 7.55 -7.25
CA LEU A 67 -10.02 8.35 -6.08
C LEU A 67 -9.12 7.54 -5.14
N VAL A 68 -7.94 8.04 -4.89
CA VAL A 68 -6.95 7.39 -4.03
C VAL A 68 -6.97 8.02 -2.64
N PHE A 69 -7.17 7.21 -1.62
CA PHE A 69 -7.07 7.63 -0.23
C PHE A 69 -5.77 7.16 0.38
N ILE A 70 -5.03 8.09 0.99
CA ILE A 70 -3.82 7.82 1.77
C ILE A 70 -4.12 8.13 3.23
N ILE A 71 -3.94 7.15 4.09
CA ILE A 71 -4.13 7.29 5.53
C ILE A 71 -2.76 7.27 6.19
N ASP A 72 -2.48 8.27 7.04
CA ASP A 72 -1.19 8.45 7.73
C ASP A 72 0.00 8.52 6.74
N PRO A 73 0.06 9.57 5.90
CA PRO A 73 1.06 9.71 4.84
C PRO A 73 2.50 9.72 5.37
N LYS A 74 2.71 10.20 6.59
CA LYS A 74 4.02 10.18 7.24
C LYS A 74 4.52 8.75 7.49
N ARG A 75 3.66 7.91 8.02
CA ARG A 75 3.98 6.50 8.27
C ARG A 75 4.23 5.74 6.98
N ILE A 76 3.46 6.02 5.92
CA ILE A 76 3.69 5.45 4.59
C ILE A 76 5.07 5.86 4.07
N SER A 77 5.43 7.14 4.21
CA SER A 77 6.74 7.67 3.80
C SER A 77 7.89 6.98 4.54
N GLU A 78 7.79 6.90 5.86
CA GLU A 78 8.80 6.23 6.69
C GLU A 78 8.95 4.76 6.32
N ARG A 79 7.83 4.03 6.16
CA ARG A 79 7.86 2.62 5.79
C ARG A 79 8.37 2.39 4.37
N GLY A 80 8.00 3.26 3.42
CA GLY A 80 8.48 3.18 2.04
C GLY A 80 10.00 3.34 1.95
N LYS A 81 10.56 4.35 2.63
CA LYS A 81 12.01 4.59 2.68
C LYS A 81 12.76 3.46 3.37
N THR A 82 12.23 2.96 4.49
CA THR A 82 12.81 1.80 5.19
C THR A 82 12.80 0.56 4.31
N PHE A 83 11.69 0.30 3.60
CA PHE A 83 11.59 -0.82 2.67
C PHE A 83 12.62 -0.73 1.54
N GLU A 84 12.81 0.43 0.93
CA GLU A 84 13.84 0.61 -0.12
C GLU A 84 15.23 0.34 0.42
N TRP A 85 15.54 0.85 1.60
CA TRP A 85 16.82 0.59 2.25
C TRP A 85 17.04 -0.91 2.51
N GLU A 86 16.08 -1.58 3.17
CA GLU A 86 16.12 -3.03 3.45
C GLU A 86 16.33 -3.84 2.15
N LYS A 87 15.63 -3.48 1.07
CA LYS A 87 15.73 -4.18 -0.22
C LYS A 87 17.07 -3.94 -0.91
N ASN A 88 17.61 -2.74 -0.82
CA ASN A 88 18.93 -2.44 -1.38
C ASN A 88 20.02 -3.25 -0.68
N GLU A 89 19.96 -3.40 0.66
CA GLU A 89 20.88 -4.24 1.42
C GLU A 89 20.80 -5.70 0.97
N VAL A 90 19.60 -6.26 0.84
CA VAL A 90 19.41 -7.64 0.35
C VAL A 90 19.97 -7.82 -1.06
N VAL A 91 19.72 -6.87 -1.97
CA VAL A 91 20.25 -6.92 -3.34
C VAL A 91 21.78 -6.84 -3.35
N ALA A 92 22.38 -6.01 -2.47
CA ALA A 92 23.82 -5.91 -2.34
C ALA A 92 24.43 -7.25 -1.86
N GLU A 93 23.83 -7.85 -0.82
CA GLU A 93 24.24 -9.17 -0.31
C GLU A 93 24.15 -10.28 -1.36
N LEU A 94 23.06 -10.31 -2.13
CA LEU A 94 22.88 -11.30 -3.20
C LEU A 94 23.91 -11.14 -4.32
N LYS A 95 24.31 -9.90 -4.62
CA LYS A 95 25.41 -9.61 -5.58
C LYS A 95 26.76 -10.04 -5.03
N GLU A 96 27.05 -9.77 -3.77
CA GLU A 96 28.28 -10.18 -3.10
C GLU A 96 28.41 -11.69 -3.07
N LYS A 97 27.33 -12.41 -2.81
CA LYS A 97 27.28 -13.88 -2.86
C LYS A 97 27.27 -14.47 -4.28
N GLY A 98 27.27 -13.64 -5.32
CA GLY A 98 27.21 -14.11 -6.70
C GLY A 98 25.90 -14.81 -7.08
N ILE A 99 24.83 -14.66 -6.30
CA ILE A 99 23.50 -15.24 -6.58
C ILE A 99 22.84 -14.50 -7.75
N ILE A 100 23.03 -13.19 -7.80
CA ILE A 100 22.62 -12.34 -8.92
C ILE A 100 23.83 -11.61 -9.49
N GLY A 101 23.82 -11.36 -10.80
CA GLY A 101 24.92 -10.68 -11.46
C GLY A 101 25.03 -9.20 -11.11
N ALA A 102 26.16 -8.59 -11.48
CA ALA A 102 26.43 -7.18 -11.22
C ALA A 102 25.56 -6.20 -12.04
N ALA A 103 24.67 -6.69 -12.90
CA ALA A 103 23.75 -5.86 -13.68
C ALA A 103 22.86 -4.99 -12.78
N LYS A 104 22.46 -3.82 -13.29
CA LYS A 104 21.52 -2.94 -12.62
C LYS A 104 20.08 -3.42 -12.90
N ASP A 105 19.68 -4.49 -12.23
CA ASP A 105 18.33 -5.01 -12.31
C ASP A 105 17.45 -4.34 -11.26
N SER A 106 16.19 -4.10 -11.62
CA SER A 106 15.16 -3.66 -10.69
C SER A 106 14.30 -4.86 -10.28
N PHE A 107 14.22 -5.12 -8.98
CA PHE A 107 13.44 -6.23 -8.41
C PHE A 107 12.16 -5.75 -7.71
N TYR A 108 11.99 -4.45 -7.58
CA TYR A 108 10.85 -3.81 -6.91
C TYR A 108 10.60 -2.42 -7.48
N CYS A 109 9.39 -1.89 -7.22
CA CYS A 109 9.06 -0.53 -7.59
C CYS A 109 9.70 0.46 -6.62
N SER A 110 10.27 1.55 -7.15
CA SER A 110 10.77 2.65 -6.33
C SER A 110 9.61 3.32 -5.57
N TYR A 111 9.80 3.58 -4.28
CA TYR A 111 8.86 4.34 -3.47
C TYR A 111 8.65 5.74 -4.05
N HIS A 112 9.73 6.42 -4.43
CA HIS A 112 9.67 7.76 -5.01
C HIS A 112 8.83 7.80 -6.29
N ASP A 113 9.01 6.83 -7.20
CA ASP A 113 8.23 6.77 -8.44
C ASP A 113 6.76 6.54 -8.16
N LYS A 114 6.44 5.69 -7.17
CA LYS A 114 5.06 5.43 -6.77
C LYS A 114 4.39 6.61 -6.09
N VAL A 115 5.10 7.36 -5.27
CA VAL A 115 4.60 8.64 -4.73
C VAL A 115 4.29 9.62 -5.86
N HIS A 116 5.17 9.73 -6.85
CA HIS A 116 4.97 10.60 -8.00
C HIS A 116 3.73 10.17 -8.82
N GLU A 117 3.60 8.88 -9.13
CA GLU A 117 2.43 8.33 -9.84
C GLU A 117 1.12 8.59 -9.08
N MET A 118 1.07 8.32 -7.78
CA MET A 118 -0.11 8.56 -6.95
C MET A 118 -0.45 10.04 -6.83
N SER A 119 0.56 10.91 -6.73
CA SER A 119 0.36 12.36 -6.64
C SER A 119 -0.22 12.97 -7.93
N ALA A 120 -0.12 12.27 -9.05
CA ALA A 120 -0.75 12.66 -10.31
C ALA A 120 -2.24 12.27 -10.39
N LYS A 121 -2.72 11.41 -9.50
CA LYS A 121 -4.12 10.97 -9.42
C LYS A 121 -4.96 11.92 -8.56
N LYS A 122 -6.28 11.64 -8.49
CA LYS A 122 -7.19 12.32 -7.54
C LYS A 122 -6.90 11.79 -6.14
N LEU A 123 -6.02 12.47 -5.41
CA LEU A 123 -5.48 12.02 -4.13
C LEU A 123 -6.12 12.77 -2.97
N ILE A 124 -6.63 12.03 -1.99
CA ILE A 124 -7.06 12.54 -0.69
C ILE A 124 -6.18 11.92 0.38
N SER A 125 -5.56 12.76 1.18
CA SER A 125 -4.77 12.33 2.33
C SER A 125 -5.50 12.61 3.63
N LEU A 126 -5.54 11.62 4.51
CA LEU A 126 -6.13 11.70 5.84
C LEU A 126 -5.03 11.55 6.89
N ASP A 127 -4.92 12.55 7.74
CA ASP A 127 -3.94 12.56 8.84
C ASP A 127 -4.61 13.03 10.13
N VAL A 128 -4.17 12.49 11.25
CA VAL A 128 -4.65 12.89 12.58
C VAL A 128 -3.94 14.16 13.05
N LEU A 129 -2.69 14.33 12.63
CA LEU A 129 -1.86 15.48 12.98
C LEU A 129 -1.46 16.21 11.68
N SER A 130 -1.61 17.54 11.69
CA SER A 130 -1.13 18.35 10.59
C SER A 130 0.41 18.30 10.54
N HIS A 131 0.95 17.60 9.54
CA HIS A 131 2.38 17.54 9.29
C HIS A 131 2.76 18.39 8.07
N SER A 132 3.74 19.27 8.24
CA SER A 132 4.22 20.15 7.18
C SER A 132 5.11 19.50 6.13
N SER A 133 5.56 18.26 6.38
CA SER A 133 6.53 17.56 5.52
C SER A 133 6.03 16.16 5.21
N THR A 134 5.48 16.01 4.02
CA THR A 134 5.20 14.71 3.41
C THR A 134 5.80 14.67 2.01
N ASP A 135 6.08 13.49 1.52
CA ASP A 135 6.52 13.29 0.14
C ASP A 135 5.38 13.60 -0.86
N PHE A 136 4.14 13.71 -0.35
CA PHE A 136 2.94 14.04 -1.14
C PHE A 136 2.70 15.56 -1.17
N LYS A 137 2.38 16.09 -2.35
CA LYS A 137 2.05 17.51 -2.54
C LYS A 137 0.55 17.70 -2.53
N TYR A 138 0.05 18.52 -1.61
CA TYR A 138 -1.37 18.84 -1.50
C TYR A 138 -1.67 20.19 -2.16
N LYS A 139 -2.79 20.27 -2.89
CA LYS A 139 -3.32 21.51 -3.47
C LYS A 139 -4.18 22.25 -2.47
N HIS A 140 -4.79 21.54 -1.55
CA HIS A 140 -5.72 22.06 -0.58
C HIS A 140 -5.61 21.30 0.74
N LEU A 141 -5.82 22.00 1.87
CA LEU A 141 -5.78 21.42 3.21
C LEU A 141 -7.04 21.83 3.96
N GLU A 142 -7.78 20.85 4.46
CA GLU A 142 -8.92 21.06 5.34
C GLU A 142 -8.61 20.49 6.72
N THR A 143 -9.02 21.23 7.76
CA THR A 143 -8.83 20.79 9.14
C THR A 143 -10.18 20.60 9.81
N PHE A 144 -10.41 19.39 10.32
CA PHE A 144 -11.60 19.06 11.08
C PHE A 144 -11.27 19.08 12.57
N THR A 145 -11.96 19.93 13.34
CA THR A 145 -11.86 19.90 14.79
C THR A 145 -12.66 18.74 15.32
N THR A 146 -11.98 17.76 15.93
CA THR A 146 -12.60 16.59 16.54
C THR A 146 -12.44 16.60 18.05
N LYS A 147 -13.39 15.97 18.75
CA LYS A 147 -13.29 15.68 20.18
C LYS A 147 -13.47 14.21 20.40
N THR A 148 -12.63 13.64 21.24
CA THR A 148 -12.80 12.26 21.66
C THR A 148 -14.09 12.16 22.48
N THR A 149 -15.02 11.30 22.07
CA THR A 149 -16.19 10.96 22.88
C THR A 149 -15.76 10.12 24.08
N VAL A 150 -16.45 10.32 25.22
CA VAL A 150 -16.26 9.46 26.38
C VAL A 150 -16.71 8.04 26.00
N SER A 151 -15.91 7.03 26.33
CA SER A 151 -16.35 5.65 26.16
C SER A 151 -17.50 5.37 27.10
N PHE A 152 -18.61 4.88 26.56
CA PHE A 152 -19.80 4.59 27.35
C PHE A 152 -19.67 3.34 28.21
N HIS A 153 -18.59 2.54 28.08
CA HIS A 153 -18.23 1.36 28.88
C HIS A 153 -19.43 0.47 29.30
N GLY A 154 -20.35 0.23 28.35
CA GLY A 154 -21.57 -0.55 28.60
C GLY A 154 -22.71 0.20 29.32
N LYS A 155 -22.53 1.47 29.70
CA LYS A 155 -23.58 2.32 30.25
C LYS A 155 -24.24 3.13 29.17
N ILE A 156 -25.14 2.51 28.43
CA ILE A 156 -25.83 3.10 27.28
C ILE A 156 -26.68 4.34 27.68
N GLU A 157 -27.03 4.48 28.96
CA GLU A 157 -27.78 5.61 29.50
C GLU A 157 -27.08 6.95 29.23
N TYR A 158 -25.76 7.00 29.31
CA TYR A 158 -24.98 8.20 28.99
C TYR A 158 -25.10 8.60 27.51
N LEU A 159 -25.15 7.60 26.62
CA LEU A 159 -25.42 7.88 25.21
C LEU A 159 -26.81 8.51 25.02
N TYR A 160 -27.82 8.03 25.74
CA TYR A 160 -29.18 8.60 25.64
C TYR A 160 -29.22 10.06 26.12
N GLU A 161 -28.50 10.37 27.22
CA GLU A 161 -28.40 11.74 27.74
C GLU A 161 -27.70 12.66 26.76
N ASP A 162 -26.56 12.23 26.19
CA ASP A 162 -25.82 12.99 25.18
C ASP A 162 -26.67 13.22 23.95
N LEU A 163 -27.34 12.19 23.43
CA LEU A 163 -28.21 12.31 22.25
C LEU A 163 -29.33 13.32 22.46
N ARG A 164 -30.01 13.28 23.65
CA ARG A 164 -31.05 14.25 23.98
C ARG A 164 -30.50 15.68 24.05
N ASN A 165 -29.32 15.85 24.65
CA ASN A 165 -28.65 17.14 24.73
C ASN A 165 -28.26 17.70 23.35
N TRP A 166 -27.70 16.85 22.49
CA TRP A 166 -27.37 17.27 21.13
C TRP A 166 -28.61 17.60 20.29
N GLN A 167 -29.67 16.77 20.37
CA GLN A 167 -30.91 17.03 19.67
C GLN A 167 -31.61 18.30 20.16
N SER A 168 -31.58 18.58 21.47
CA SER A 168 -32.14 19.83 22.02
C SER A 168 -31.42 21.09 21.53
N LYS A 169 -30.14 20.94 21.17
CA LYS A 169 -29.32 21.99 20.56
C LYS A 169 -29.36 22.03 19.04
N ASN A 170 -30.30 21.31 18.43
CA ASN A 170 -30.47 21.19 16.98
C ASN A 170 -29.26 20.57 16.22
N TYR A 171 -28.45 19.74 16.88
CA TYR A 171 -27.45 18.98 16.15
C TYR A 171 -28.08 17.83 15.35
N THR A 172 -27.55 17.62 14.15
CA THR A 172 -27.79 16.36 13.43
C THR A 172 -26.72 15.37 13.87
N VAL A 173 -27.16 14.26 14.45
CA VAL A 173 -26.25 13.22 14.97
C VAL A 173 -26.29 12.00 14.07
N ALA A 174 -25.13 11.55 13.61
CA ALA A 174 -24.97 10.30 12.86
C ALA A 174 -24.13 9.31 13.68
N ILE A 175 -24.61 8.09 13.81
CA ILE A 175 -23.91 7.00 14.50
C ILE A 175 -23.54 5.94 13.44
N LEU A 176 -22.26 5.68 13.28
CA LEU A 176 -21.77 4.64 12.39
C LEU A 176 -21.74 3.30 13.12
N CYS A 177 -22.41 2.31 12.57
CA CYS A 177 -22.47 0.95 13.09
C CYS A 177 -21.69 -0.03 12.21
N THR A 178 -21.07 -1.03 12.81
CA THR A 178 -20.25 -2.02 12.10
C THR A 178 -21.06 -3.04 11.30
N SER A 179 -22.37 -3.12 11.50
CA SER A 179 -23.26 -3.99 10.73
C SER A 179 -24.68 -3.43 10.72
N ARG A 180 -25.44 -3.80 9.67
CA ARG A 180 -26.83 -3.43 9.48
C ARG A 180 -27.70 -3.79 10.69
N GLY A 181 -27.60 -5.05 11.16
CA GLY A 181 -28.41 -5.49 12.30
C GLY A 181 -28.16 -4.71 13.60
N ARG A 182 -26.90 -4.28 13.85
CA ARG A 182 -26.59 -3.40 14.98
C ARG A 182 -27.19 -2.01 14.80
N GLY A 183 -27.17 -1.47 13.59
CA GLY A 183 -27.76 -0.15 13.31
C GLY A 183 -29.27 -0.15 13.47
N GLU A 184 -29.96 -1.14 12.93
CA GLU A 184 -31.41 -1.31 13.05
C GLU A 184 -31.85 -1.50 14.52
N ASN A 185 -31.15 -2.36 15.26
CA ASN A 185 -31.42 -2.59 16.66
C ASN A 185 -31.20 -1.32 17.51
N LEU A 186 -30.07 -0.61 17.31
CA LEU A 186 -29.81 0.64 18.01
C LEU A 186 -30.89 1.69 17.71
N ALA A 187 -31.28 1.84 16.45
CA ALA A 187 -32.36 2.77 16.07
C ALA A 187 -33.68 2.44 16.77
N GLY A 188 -34.07 1.15 16.84
CA GLY A 188 -35.26 0.70 17.56
C GLY A 188 -35.19 1.04 19.05
N VAL A 189 -34.08 0.68 19.71
CA VAL A 189 -33.88 0.97 21.13
C VAL A 189 -33.93 2.47 21.45
N LEU A 190 -33.36 3.32 20.57
CA LEU A 190 -33.39 4.77 20.72
C LEU A 190 -34.83 5.31 20.62
N VAL A 191 -35.62 4.82 19.66
CA VAL A 191 -37.03 5.19 19.49
C VAL A 191 -37.85 4.78 20.71
N ASP A 192 -37.66 3.58 21.25
CA ASP A 192 -38.32 3.10 22.48
C ASP A 192 -37.98 3.96 23.70
N LYS A 193 -36.81 4.62 23.71
CA LYS A 193 -36.40 5.59 24.76
C LYS A 193 -36.85 7.03 24.45
N GLY A 194 -37.71 7.24 23.45
CA GLY A 194 -38.23 8.56 23.07
C GLY A 194 -37.17 9.46 22.38
N ILE A 195 -36.09 8.88 21.85
CA ILE A 195 -35.07 9.60 21.11
C ILE A 195 -35.35 9.43 19.62
N ARG A 196 -35.47 10.53 18.87
CA ARG A 196 -35.71 10.49 17.43
C ARG A 196 -34.50 9.88 16.73
N ALA A 197 -34.66 8.71 16.14
CA ALA A 197 -33.61 8.01 15.40
C ALA A 197 -34.22 7.27 14.20
N ARG A 198 -33.43 7.07 13.18
CA ARG A 198 -33.76 6.21 12.05
C ARG A 198 -32.52 5.49 11.57
N PHE A 199 -32.65 4.27 11.13
CA PHE A 199 -31.59 3.59 10.41
C PHE A 199 -31.58 4.10 8.96
N ILE A 200 -30.40 4.43 8.46
CA ILE A 200 -30.17 4.77 7.05
C ILE A 200 -29.34 3.61 6.51
N GLY A 201 -29.96 2.76 5.67
CA GLY A 201 -29.29 1.64 5.00
C GLY A 201 -28.48 2.09 3.80
N ASP A 202 -28.15 1.14 2.93
CA ASP A 202 -27.36 1.36 1.69
C ASP A 202 -28.09 2.27 0.67
N ASP A 203 -29.35 2.64 0.93
CA ASP A 203 -30.18 3.54 0.11
C ASP A 203 -29.99 5.03 0.47
N ALA A 204 -28.90 5.39 1.11
CA ALA A 204 -28.55 6.79 1.38
C ALA A 204 -28.04 7.45 0.08
N ASN A 205 -28.97 7.81 -0.82
CA ASN A 205 -28.80 8.77 -1.90
C ASN A 205 -29.12 10.18 -1.41
#